data_76c6d62b2496a7508254f40d1a8933bc
#
_entry.id   76c6d62b2496a7508254f40d1a8933bc
#
_cell.length_a   1.000
_cell.length_b   1.000
_cell.length_c   1.000
_cell.angle_alpha   90.00
_cell.angle_beta   90.00
_cell.angle_gamma   90.00
#
_symmetry.space_group_name_H-M   'P 1'
#
loop_
_entity.id
_entity.type
_entity.pdbx_description
1 polymer ?
#
loop_
_entity_poly.entity_id
_entity_poly.type
_entity_poly.pdbx_seq_one_letter_code
_entity_poly.pdbx_strand_id
1 'polypeptide(L)'
;MSEHASDIVSVLWFFGVWIGYTLIADSDRMQSKSILGLMNNHRSRWMAEMLRRDPRMVDVMILNHLQAGIALFASTSLLAVGGLLASLGATEKAITILSPLPLVGEMSRLEWEMKVLLLLVIAVYAFFKFVWSYRLYSICAVLIGAVPSSTKIDEKAEEQGKQVAKILNLAARHFIHGVRAFYFALAAIAWFIHPITFMAATVWVAV
;
A
#
# COMPACT_ATOMS: atom_id res chain seq x y z
N MET A 1 4.38 -20.84 28.73
CA MET A 1 3.58 -21.50 27.67
C MET A 1 2.34 -20.71 27.26
N SER A 2 1.66 -20.01 28.18
CA SER A 2 0.47 -19.19 27.86
C SER A 2 0.77 -17.94 27.02
N GLU A 3 1.91 -17.28 27.22
CA GLU A 3 2.28 -16.06 26.49
C GLU A 3 2.59 -16.31 25.01
N HIS A 4 3.36 -17.32 24.69
CA HIS A 4 3.61 -17.69 23.29
C HIS A 4 2.34 -18.12 22.54
N ALA A 5 1.37 -18.73 23.24
CA ALA A 5 0.09 -19.08 22.64
C ALA A 5 -0.73 -17.82 22.29
N SER A 6 -0.71 -16.78 23.15
CA SER A 6 -1.40 -15.52 22.89
C SER A 6 -0.80 -14.75 21.70
N ASP A 7 0.52 -14.80 21.54
CA ASP A 7 1.21 -14.16 20.41
C ASP A 7 0.86 -14.85 19.09
N ILE A 8 0.86 -16.18 19.06
CA ILE A 8 0.47 -16.93 17.86
C ILE A 8 -0.97 -16.62 17.48
N VAL A 9 -1.88 -16.61 18.44
CA VAL A 9 -3.30 -16.29 18.19
C VAL A 9 -3.45 -14.86 17.66
N SER A 10 -2.72 -13.89 18.22
CA SER A 10 -2.81 -12.49 17.79
C SER A 10 -2.27 -12.29 16.36
N VAL A 11 -1.22 -13.00 15.95
CA VAL A 11 -0.68 -12.97 14.59
C VAL A 11 -1.66 -13.63 13.60
N LEU A 12 -2.23 -14.77 13.94
CA LEU A 12 -3.26 -15.41 13.11
C LEU A 12 -4.50 -14.52 12.95
N TRP A 13 -4.94 -13.88 14.03
CA TRP A 13 -6.01 -12.89 14.01
C TRP A 13 -5.69 -11.71 13.08
N PHE A 14 -4.48 -11.15 13.20
CA PHE A 14 -4.02 -10.05 12.35
C PHE A 14 -4.09 -10.40 10.86
N PHE A 15 -3.55 -11.54 10.45
CA PHE A 15 -3.62 -11.95 9.06
C PHE A 15 -5.05 -12.28 8.62
N GLY A 16 -5.85 -12.89 9.50
CA GLY A 16 -7.26 -13.16 9.23
C GLY A 16 -8.07 -11.89 8.95
N VAL A 17 -7.91 -10.88 9.80
CA VAL A 17 -8.55 -9.57 9.62
C VAL A 17 -8.02 -8.85 8.39
N TRP A 18 -6.70 -8.82 8.17
CA TRP A 18 -6.10 -8.14 7.01
C TRP A 18 -6.55 -8.76 5.69
N ILE A 19 -6.49 -10.09 5.58
CA ILE A 19 -6.93 -10.80 4.37
C ILE A 19 -8.45 -10.60 4.19
N GLY A 20 -9.24 -10.81 5.23
CA GLY A 20 -10.69 -10.64 5.20
C GLY A 20 -11.10 -9.22 4.77
N TYR A 21 -10.49 -8.19 5.37
CA TYR A 21 -10.69 -6.80 4.98
C TYR A 21 -10.32 -6.55 3.51
N THR A 22 -9.17 -7.08 3.06
CA THR A 22 -8.73 -6.90 1.68
C THR A 22 -9.70 -7.54 0.70
N LEU A 23 -10.17 -8.76 0.97
CA LEU A 23 -11.15 -9.46 0.12
C LEU A 23 -12.50 -8.72 0.07
N ILE A 24 -12.99 -8.22 1.19
CA ILE A 24 -14.24 -7.46 1.27
C ILE A 24 -14.10 -6.13 0.52
N ALA A 25 -13.03 -5.38 0.79
CA ALA A 25 -12.81 -4.07 0.20
C ALA A 25 -12.53 -4.13 -1.32
N ASP A 26 -11.99 -5.24 -1.81
CA ASP A 26 -11.74 -5.46 -3.24
C ASP A 26 -12.92 -6.14 -3.96
N SER A 27 -14.00 -6.51 -3.25
CA SER A 27 -15.20 -7.07 -3.87
C SER A 27 -15.91 -6.02 -4.74
N ASP A 28 -16.50 -6.45 -5.85
CA ASP A 28 -17.20 -5.57 -6.81
C ASP A 28 -18.32 -4.75 -6.16
N ARG A 29 -18.99 -5.33 -5.15
CA ARG A 29 -20.07 -4.69 -4.41
C ARG A 29 -19.58 -3.50 -3.57
N MET A 30 -18.38 -3.60 -2.99
CA MET A 30 -17.78 -2.56 -2.18
C MET A 30 -17.07 -1.53 -3.07
N GLN A 31 -16.41 -1.98 -4.14
CA GLN A 31 -15.77 -1.10 -5.11
C GLN A 31 -16.76 -0.12 -5.74
N SER A 32 -17.97 -0.55 -6.12
CA SER A 32 -18.96 0.34 -6.72
C SER A 32 -19.39 1.50 -5.83
N LYS A 33 -19.29 1.37 -4.51
CA LYS A 33 -19.62 2.38 -3.50
C LYS A 33 -18.40 3.12 -2.95
N SER A 34 -17.20 2.68 -3.26
CA SER A 34 -15.96 3.23 -2.75
C SER A 34 -15.45 4.39 -3.61
N ILE A 35 -14.62 5.25 -3.00
CA ILE A 35 -13.88 6.31 -3.72
C ILE A 35 -13.07 5.71 -4.88
N LEU A 36 -12.51 4.51 -4.71
CA LEU A 36 -11.75 3.82 -5.74
C LEU A 36 -12.61 3.53 -6.98
N GLY A 37 -13.82 3.00 -6.79
CA GLY A 37 -14.75 2.72 -7.88
C GLY A 37 -15.24 3.98 -8.58
N LEU A 38 -15.56 5.04 -7.82
CA LEU A 38 -15.89 6.35 -8.38
C LEU A 38 -14.75 6.89 -9.25
N MET A 39 -13.52 6.82 -8.75
CA MET A 39 -12.32 7.26 -9.48
C MET A 39 -12.04 6.42 -10.73
N ASN A 40 -12.44 5.15 -10.78
CA ASN A 40 -12.30 4.33 -12.00
C ASN A 40 -13.10 4.92 -13.16
N ASN A 41 -14.32 5.39 -12.92
CA ASN A 41 -15.16 6.05 -13.93
C ASN A 41 -14.53 7.39 -14.36
N HIS A 42 -14.01 8.17 -13.41
CA HIS A 42 -13.35 9.43 -13.73
C HIS A 42 -12.08 9.25 -14.53
N ARG A 43 -11.28 8.19 -14.25
CA ARG A 43 -10.08 7.87 -15.06
C ARG A 43 -10.45 7.47 -16.49
N SER A 44 -11.53 6.71 -16.66
CA SER A 44 -12.03 6.36 -18.00
C SER A 44 -12.48 7.60 -18.77
N ARG A 45 -13.19 8.54 -18.14
CA ARG A 45 -13.54 9.82 -18.74
C ARG A 45 -12.31 10.68 -19.04
N TRP A 46 -11.36 10.73 -18.11
CA TRP A 46 -10.11 11.44 -18.32
C TRP A 46 -9.36 10.93 -19.56
N MET A 47 -9.26 9.63 -19.76
CA MET A 47 -8.62 9.07 -20.96
C MET A 47 -9.40 9.40 -22.25
N ALA A 48 -10.72 9.40 -22.22
CA ALA A 48 -11.53 9.83 -23.36
C ALA A 48 -11.30 11.31 -23.71
N GLU A 49 -11.22 12.19 -22.70
CA GLU A 49 -10.93 13.61 -22.91
C GLU A 49 -9.46 13.86 -23.33
N MET A 50 -8.52 13.06 -22.84
CA MET A 50 -7.10 13.12 -23.26
C MET A 50 -6.94 12.90 -24.74
N LEU A 51 -7.74 12.02 -25.36
CA LEU A 51 -7.71 11.79 -26.80
C LEU A 51 -8.08 13.03 -27.62
N ARG A 52 -8.85 13.96 -27.07
CA ARG A 52 -9.32 15.18 -27.70
C ARG A 52 -8.39 16.37 -27.51
N ARG A 53 -7.36 16.23 -26.67
CA ARG A 53 -6.44 17.32 -26.32
C ARG A 53 -5.18 17.29 -27.16
N ASP A 54 -4.78 18.46 -27.63
CA ASP A 54 -3.48 18.70 -28.23
C ASP A 54 -3.03 20.13 -27.84
N PRO A 55 -1.95 20.33 -27.09
CA PRO A 55 -1.02 19.34 -26.56
C PRO A 55 -1.53 18.64 -25.26
N ARG A 56 -1.05 17.42 -25.00
CA ARG A 56 -1.39 16.59 -23.80
C ARG A 56 -0.54 16.91 -22.57
N MET A 57 -0.05 18.12 -22.47
CA MET A 57 0.87 18.53 -21.40
C MET A 57 0.25 18.38 -20.02
N VAL A 58 -1.03 18.75 -19.87
CA VAL A 58 -1.77 18.63 -18.60
C VAL A 58 -1.87 17.16 -18.16
N ASP A 59 -2.09 16.24 -19.09
CA ASP A 59 -2.24 14.81 -18.78
C ASP A 59 -0.92 14.23 -18.28
N VAL A 60 0.21 14.62 -18.87
CA VAL A 60 1.55 14.23 -18.43
C VAL A 60 1.88 14.85 -17.06
N MET A 61 1.50 16.10 -16.80
CA MET A 61 1.71 16.75 -15.49
C MET A 61 0.93 16.04 -14.38
N ILE A 62 -0.31 15.63 -14.62
CA ILE A 62 -1.11 14.86 -13.65
C ILE A 62 -0.41 13.52 -13.33
N LEU A 63 0.05 12.79 -14.36
CA LEU A 63 0.76 11.53 -14.17
C LEU A 63 2.04 11.71 -13.36
N ASN A 64 2.85 12.72 -13.68
CA ASN A 64 4.09 13.01 -12.94
C ASN A 64 3.79 13.32 -11.47
N HIS A 65 2.74 14.09 -11.18
CA HIS A 65 2.33 14.38 -9.81
C HIS A 65 1.94 13.10 -9.03
N LEU A 66 1.15 12.22 -9.66
CA LEU A 66 0.77 10.94 -9.06
C LEU A 66 1.99 10.04 -8.83
N GLN A 67 2.91 9.96 -9.79
CA GLN A 67 4.16 9.20 -9.65
C GLN A 67 5.05 9.74 -8.53
N ALA A 68 5.16 11.06 -8.37
CA ALA A 68 5.95 11.67 -7.30
C ALA A 68 5.41 11.27 -5.92
N GLY A 69 4.09 11.27 -5.73
CA GLY A 69 3.46 10.78 -4.50
C GLY A 69 3.77 9.32 -4.22
N ILE A 70 3.68 8.46 -5.24
CA ILE A 70 3.97 7.02 -5.09
C ILE A 70 5.44 6.78 -4.78
N ALA A 71 6.36 7.52 -5.44
CA ALA A 71 7.80 7.43 -5.19
C ALA A 71 8.15 7.78 -3.74
N LEU A 72 7.48 8.78 -3.16
CA LEU A 72 7.64 9.13 -1.74
C LEU A 72 7.30 7.94 -0.83
N PHE A 73 6.16 7.29 -1.04
CA PHE A 73 5.76 6.11 -0.26
C PHE A 73 6.70 4.92 -0.46
N ALA A 74 7.17 4.68 -1.69
CA ALA A 74 8.15 3.63 -1.98
C ALA A 74 9.47 3.89 -1.24
N SER A 75 9.98 5.12 -1.29
CA SER A 75 11.21 5.52 -0.58
C SER A 75 11.06 5.40 0.93
N THR A 76 9.94 5.83 1.48
CA THR A 76 9.62 5.70 2.92
C THR A 76 9.57 4.22 3.33
N SER A 77 8.98 3.35 2.49
CA SER A 77 8.96 1.90 2.76
C SER A 77 10.37 1.31 2.79
N LEU A 78 11.25 1.73 1.87
CA LEU A 78 12.64 1.26 1.82
C LEU A 78 13.44 1.73 3.04
N LEU A 79 13.22 2.97 3.48
CA LEU A 79 13.80 3.48 4.73
C LEU A 79 13.33 2.69 5.95
N ALA A 80 12.03 2.36 6.01
CA ALA A 80 11.48 1.52 7.06
C ALA A 80 12.12 0.12 7.07
N VAL A 81 12.28 -0.50 5.89
CA VAL A 81 12.99 -1.79 5.76
C VAL A 81 14.42 -1.70 6.31
N GLY A 82 15.18 -0.65 5.91
CA GLY A 82 16.55 -0.44 6.40
C GLY A 82 16.60 -0.24 7.91
N GLY A 83 15.70 0.58 8.47
CA GLY A 83 15.59 0.81 9.92
C GLY A 83 15.22 -0.45 10.71
N LEU A 84 14.29 -1.25 10.21
CA LEU A 84 13.89 -2.52 10.84
C LEU A 84 15.02 -3.56 10.79
N LEU A 85 15.74 -3.66 9.68
CA LEU A 85 16.93 -4.53 9.59
C LEU A 85 18.03 -4.09 10.57
N ALA A 86 18.27 -2.77 10.68
CA ALA A 86 19.23 -2.25 11.65
C ALA A 86 18.80 -2.55 13.09
N SER A 87 17.50 -2.51 13.41
CA SER A 87 16.98 -2.84 14.75
C SER A 87 17.14 -4.32 15.08
N LEU A 88 17.05 -5.22 14.11
CA LEU A 88 17.38 -6.65 14.30
C LEU A 88 18.86 -6.87 14.59
N GLY A 89 19.75 -6.08 13.97
CA GLY A 89 21.18 -6.12 14.26
C GLY A 89 21.58 -5.58 15.64
N ALA A 90 20.70 -4.80 16.29
CA ALA A 90 20.92 -4.13 17.57
C ALA A 90 19.87 -4.50 18.63
N THR A 91 19.34 -5.72 18.59
CA THR A 91 18.23 -6.21 19.41
C THR A 91 18.42 -5.95 20.91
N GLU A 92 19.55 -6.28 21.49
CA GLU A 92 19.79 -6.09 22.94
C GLU A 92 19.77 -4.61 23.34
N LYS A 93 20.37 -3.75 22.51
CA LYS A 93 20.36 -2.30 22.73
C LYS A 93 18.94 -1.72 22.60
N ALA A 94 18.16 -2.20 21.64
CA ALA A 94 16.81 -1.77 21.44
C ALA A 94 15.89 -2.16 22.62
N ILE A 95 16.02 -3.39 23.13
CA ILE A 95 15.32 -3.86 24.32
C ILE A 95 15.69 -3.02 25.56
N THR A 96 16.98 -2.77 25.76
CA THR A 96 17.48 -1.95 26.90
C THR A 96 16.90 -0.52 26.87
N ILE A 97 16.73 0.07 25.71
CA ILE A 97 16.16 1.42 25.54
C ILE A 97 14.65 1.43 25.82
N LEU A 98 13.94 0.37 25.49
CA LEU A 98 12.49 0.30 25.59
C LEU A 98 12.00 -0.26 26.94
N SER A 99 12.79 -1.11 27.59
CA SER A 99 12.43 -1.72 28.88
C SER A 99 12.06 -0.74 30.00
N PRO A 100 12.62 0.52 30.07
CA PRO A 100 12.19 1.48 31.08
C PRO A 100 10.82 2.11 30.79
N LEU A 101 10.22 1.90 29.62
CA LEU A 101 8.92 2.47 29.29
C LEU A 101 7.80 1.72 30.02
N PRO A 102 6.93 2.43 30.77
CA PRO A 102 5.92 1.80 31.64
C PRO A 102 4.85 0.98 30.88
N LEU A 103 4.78 1.12 29.56
CA LEU A 103 3.82 0.43 28.69
C LEU A 103 4.40 -0.82 28.01
N VAL A 104 5.72 -1.01 28.07
CA VAL A 104 6.42 -2.14 27.44
C VAL A 104 6.84 -3.08 28.56
N GLY A 105 6.27 -4.28 28.58
CA GLY A 105 6.66 -5.34 29.53
C GLY A 105 8.08 -5.88 29.25
N GLU A 106 8.56 -6.74 30.14
CA GLU A 106 9.80 -7.47 29.89
C GLU A 106 9.64 -8.29 28.59
N MET A 107 10.54 -8.08 27.65
CA MET A 107 10.50 -8.69 26.32
C MET A 107 11.74 -9.53 26.08
N SER A 108 11.55 -10.79 25.72
CA SER A 108 12.64 -11.65 25.33
C SER A 108 13.20 -11.24 23.95
N ARG A 109 14.45 -11.61 23.68
CA ARG A 109 15.08 -11.37 22.39
C ARG A 109 14.24 -11.95 21.24
N LEU A 110 13.73 -13.17 21.40
CA LEU A 110 12.94 -13.84 20.37
C LEU A 110 11.63 -13.09 20.08
N GLU A 111 10.94 -12.63 21.12
CA GLU A 111 9.70 -11.85 20.95
C GLU A 111 9.94 -10.55 20.21
N TRP A 112 11.02 -9.84 20.53
CA TRP A 112 11.44 -8.65 19.80
C TRP A 112 11.68 -8.94 18.32
N GLU A 113 12.52 -9.95 18.04
CA GLU A 113 12.87 -10.33 16.66
C GLU A 113 11.64 -10.73 15.85
N MET A 114 10.69 -11.46 16.44
CA MET A 114 9.43 -11.85 15.78
C MET A 114 8.52 -10.65 15.45
N LYS A 115 8.40 -9.68 16.38
CA LYS A 115 7.61 -8.46 16.18
C LYS A 115 8.22 -7.58 15.09
N VAL A 116 9.54 -7.40 15.12
CA VAL A 116 10.26 -6.64 14.08
C VAL A 116 10.19 -7.35 12.73
N LEU A 117 10.29 -8.69 12.71
CA LEU A 117 10.17 -9.47 11.48
C LEU A 117 8.78 -9.31 10.83
N LEU A 118 7.71 -9.30 11.63
CA LEU A 118 6.37 -9.02 11.11
C LEU A 118 6.30 -7.65 10.43
N LEU A 119 6.79 -6.60 11.10
CA LEU A 119 6.84 -5.25 10.53
C LEU A 119 7.69 -5.20 9.25
N LEU A 120 8.82 -5.92 9.23
CA LEU A 120 9.69 -6.02 8.06
C LEU A 120 8.95 -6.65 6.87
N VAL A 121 8.23 -7.75 7.08
CA VAL A 121 7.43 -8.40 6.03
C VAL A 121 6.37 -7.45 5.49
N ILE A 122 5.68 -6.71 6.37
CA ILE A 122 4.67 -5.71 5.96
C ILE A 122 5.31 -4.58 5.16
N ALA A 123 6.46 -4.05 5.60
CA ALA A 123 7.17 -2.96 4.92
C ALA A 123 7.68 -3.38 3.53
N VAL A 124 8.22 -4.58 3.40
CA VAL A 124 8.64 -5.17 2.12
C VAL A 124 7.44 -5.36 1.18
N TYR A 125 6.33 -5.88 1.69
CA TYR A 125 5.10 -6.00 0.90
C TYR A 125 4.61 -4.63 0.40
N ALA A 126 4.58 -3.62 1.27
CA ALA A 126 4.18 -2.25 0.91
C ALA A 126 5.11 -1.67 -0.16
N PHE A 127 6.42 -1.83 0.00
CA PHE A 127 7.43 -1.41 -0.98
C PHE A 127 7.13 -1.97 -2.37
N PHE A 128 6.95 -3.28 -2.49
CA PHE A 128 6.65 -3.90 -3.78
C PHE A 128 5.33 -3.43 -4.39
N LYS A 129 4.30 -3.16 -3.56
CA LYS A 129 3.04 -2.59 -4.03
C LYS A 129 3.20 -1.19 -4.60
N PHE A 130 3.99 -0.32 -3.95
CA PHE A 130 4.27 1.02 -4.44
C PHE A 130 5.15 1.00 -5.69
N VAL A 131 6.22 0.21 -5.73
CA VAL A 131 7.09 0.07 -6.91
C VAL A 131 6.30 -0.45 -8.11
N TRP A 132 5.42 -1.43 -7.92
CA TRP A 132 4.56 -1.93 -8.99
C TRP A 132 3.58 -0.88 -9.49
N SER A 133 2.95 -0.14 -8.58
CA SER A 133 2.10 1.00 -8.92
C SER A 133 2.86 2.05 -9.75
N TYR A 134 4.04 2.46 -9.28
CA TYR A 134 4.91 3.40 -9.99
C TYR A 134 5.22 2.95 -11.43
N ARG A 135 5.60 1.68 -11.58
CA ARG A 135 5.88 1.08 -12.89
C ARG A 135 4.68 1.13 -13.83
N LEU A 136 3.48 0.82 -13.32
CA LEU A 136 2.25 0.89 -14.13
C LEU A 136 1.93 2.32 -14.59
N TYR A 137 2.13 3.33 -13.74
CA TYR A 137 2.00 4.72 -14.15
C TYR A 137 3.04 5.13 -15.19
N SER A 138 4.27 4.62 -15.11
CA SER A 138 5.30 4.84 -16.15
C SER A 138 4.89 4.24 -17.49
N ILE A 139 4.31 3.04 -17.48
CA ILE A 139 3.76 2.41 -18.68
C ILE A 139 2.63 3.27 -19.27
N CYS A 140 1.73 3.81 -18.44
CA CYS A 140 0.66 4.70 -18.88
C CYS A 140 1.20 5.96 -19.57
N ALA A 141 2.27 6.55 -19.04
CA ALA A 141 2.90 7.74 -19.63
C ALA A 141 3.41 7.44 -21.07
N VAL A 142 4.06 6.30 -21.26
CA VAL A 142 4.51 5.85 -22.59
C VAL A 142 3.35 5.61 -23.54
N LEU A 143 2.29 4.94 -23.07
CA LEU A 143 1.12 4.66 -23.89
C LEU A 143 0.38 5.93 -24.31
N ILE A 144 0.25 6.92 -23.41
CA ILE A 144 -0.34 8.24 -23.72
C ILE A 144 0.50 8.97 -24.78
N GLY A 145 1.83 8.93 -24.65
CA GLY A 145 2.73 9.53 -25.63
C GLY A 145 2.68 8.84 -27.01
N ALA A 146 2.36 7.56 -27.05
CA ALA A 146 2.27 6.78 -28.29
C ALA A 146 0.94 6.96 -29.07
N VAL A 147 -0.08 7.57 -28.46
CA VAL A 147 -1.34 7.85 -29.16
C VAL A 147 -1.10 8.95 -30.20
N PRO A 148 -1.40 8.75 -31.51
CA PRO A 148 -1.23 9.78 -32.54
C PRO A 148 -2.03 11.05 -32.22
N SER A 149 -1.45 12.19 -32.54
CA SER A 149 -2.17 13.46 -32.57
C SER A 149 -3.00 13.50 -33.86
N SER A 150 -4.29 13.29 -33.76
CA SER A 150 -5.20 13.24 -34.90
C SER A 150 -6.40 14.15 -34.63
N THR A 151 -6.83 14.88 -35.65
CA THR A 151 -8.08 15.68 -35.62
C THR A 151 -9.32 14.78 -35.62
N LYS A 152 -9.18 13.52 -36.00
CA LYS A 152 -10.26 12.51 -35.96
C LYS A 152 -9.84 11.37 -35.06
N ILE A 153 -10.63 11.15 -33.99
CA ILE A 153 -10.46 10.01 -33.10
C ILE A 153 -10.99 8.78 -33.85
N ASP A 154 -10.11 7.82 -34.12
CA ASP A 154 -10.48 6.53 -34.69
C ASP A 154 -10.77 5.49 -33.60
N GLU A 155 -11.38 4.39 -33.99
CA GLU A 155 -11.73 3.30 -33.06
C GLU A 155 -10.48 2.72 -32.35
N LYS A 156 -9.34 2.74 -33.03
CA LYS A 156 -8.07 2.25 -32.47
C LYS A 156 -7.56 3.16 -31.34
N ALA A 157 -7.68 4.49 -31.50
CA ALA A 157 -7.32 5.46 -30.46
C ALA A 157 -8.24 5.32 -29.25
N GLU A 158 -9.56 5.12 -29.45
CA GLU A 158 -10.49 4.88 -28.35
C GLU A 158 -10.16 3.61 -27.56
N GLU A 159 -9.82 2.52 -28.26
CA GLU A 159 -9.44 1.28 -27.59
C GLU A 159 -8.13 1.43 -26.81
N GLN A 160 -7.15 2.15 -27.35
CA GLN A 160 -5.92 2.51 -26.61
C GLN A 160 -6.25 3.33 -25.35
N GLY A 161 -7.12 4.30 -25.44
CA GLY A 161 -7.58 5.08 -24.28
C GLY A 161 -8.22 4.21 -23.18
N LYS A 162 -9.06 3.26 -23.56
CA LYS A 162 -9.66 2.28 -22.65
C LYS A 162 -8.60 1.38 -21.98
N GLN A 163 -7.59 0.94 -22.73
CA GLN A 163 -6.48 0.14 -22.21
C GLN A 163 -5.67 0.93 -21.18
N VAL A 164 -5.34 2.20 -21.48
CA VAL A 164 -4.63 3.07 -20.51
C VAL A 164 -5.46 3.26 -19.26
N ALA A 165 -6.78 3.49 -19.37
CA ALA A 165 -7.66 3.61 -18.21
C ALA A 165 -7.65 2.35 -17.31
N LYS A 166 -7.66 1.16 -17.92
CA LYS A 166 -7.55 -0.12 -17.19
C LYS A 166 -6.23 -0.22 -16.41
N ILE A 167 -5.11 0.16 -17.04
CA ILE A 167 -3.79 0.12 -16.39
C ILE A 167 -3.71 1.16 -15.26
N LEU A 168 -4.26 2.37 -15.45
CA LEU A 168 -4.36 3.39 -14.40
C LEU A 168 -5.17 2.90 -13.20
N ASN A 169 -6.27 2.18 -13.42
CA ASN A 169 -7.07 1.60 -12.36
C ASN A 169 -6.30 0.51 -11.60
N LEU A 170 -5.54 -0.33 -12.31
CA LEU A 170 -4.69 -1.34 -11.71
C LEU A 170 -3.57 -0.69 -10.89
N ALA A 171 -2.92 0.36 -11.41
CA ALA A 171 -1.89 1.12 -10.71
C ALA A 171 -2.42 1.70 -9.39
N ALA A 172 -3.59 2.33 -9.43
CA ALA A 172 -4.23 2.89 -8.24
C ALA A 172 -4.60 1.81 -7.21
N ARG A 173 -5.03 0.62 -7.65
CA ARG A 173 -5.30 -0.52 -6.75
C ARG A 173 -4.03 -0.95 -6.02
N HIS A 174 -2.91 -1.09 -6.72
CA HIS A 174 -1.63 -1.41 -6.08
C HIS A 174 -1.20 -0.34 -5.08
N PHE A 175 -1.36 0.94 -5.41
CA PHE A 175 -1.08 2.03 -4.48
C PHE A 175 -1.90 1.90 -3.18
N ILE A 176 -3.21 1.69 -3.28
CA ILE A 176 -4.10 1.55 -2.12
C ILE A 176 -3.73 0.33 -1.27
N HIS A 177 -3.33 -0.80 -1.90
CA HIS A 177 -2.86 -1.96 -1.14
C HIS A 177 -1.58 -1.65 -0.34
N GLY A 178 -0.66 -0.85 -0.90
CA GLY A 178 0.51 -0.38 -0.18
C GLY A 178 0.15 0.53 1.01
N VAL A 179 -0.78 1.46 0.81
CA VAL A 179 -1.27 2.35 1.89
C VAL A 179 -1.98 1.55 2.99
N ARG A 180 -2.83 0.59 2.64
CA ARG A 180 -3.46 -0.33 3.61
C ARG A 180 -2.40 -1.08 4.42
N ALA A 181 -1.35 -1.58 3.77
CA ALA A 181 -0.26 -2.24 4.49
C ALA A 181 0.39 -1.31 5.53
N PHE A 182 0.54 -0.02 5.26
CA PHE A 182 1.04 0.94 6.24
C PHE A 182 0.10 1.11 7.42
N TYR A 183 -1.21 1.16 7.19
CA TYR A 183 -2.18 1.21 8.30
C TYR A 183 -2.10 -0.06 9.17
N PHE A 184 -2.00 -1.23 8.55
CA PHE A 184 -1.80 -2.48 9.29
C PHE A 184 -0.43 -2.55 9.99
N ALA A 185 0.64 -1.94 9.44
CA ALA A 185 1.91 -1.80 10.12
C ALA A 185 1.80 -0.95 11.39
N LEU A 186 1.03 0.16 11.34
CA LEU A 186 0.74 0.97 12.54
C LEU A 186 -0.01 0.17 13.60
N ALA A 187 -0.99 -0.66 13.21
CA ALA A 187 -1.64 -1.58 14.14
C ALA A 187 -0.66 -2.60 14.74
N ALA A 188 0.29 -3.11 13.92
CA ALA A 188 1.30 -4.06 14.40
C ALA A 188 2.29 -3.46 15.41
N ILE A 189 2.50 -2.15 15.43
CA ILE A 189 3.29 -1.47 16.46
C ILE A 189 2.65 -1.66 17.84
N ALA A 190 1.33 -1.72 17.95
CA ALA A 190 0.65 -1.96 19.22
C ALA A 190 0.96 -3.33 19.84
N TRP A 191 1.52 -4.27 19.07
CA TRP A 191 1.98 -5.56 19.60
C TRP A 191 3.18 -5.44 20.56
N PHE A 192 3.98 -4.38 20.43
CA PHE A 192 5.07 -4.12 21.36
C PHE A 192 4.58 -3.77 22.77
N ILE A 193 3.32 -3.34 22.91
CA ILE A 193 2.69 -3.05 24.19
C ILE A 193 2.07 -4.34 24.74
N HIS A 194 1.09 -4.92 24.04
CA HIS A 194 0.40 -6.13 24.49
C HIS A 194 -0.32 -6.82 23.32
N PRO A 195 -0.44 -8.17 23.29
CA PRO A 195 -1.16 -8.87 22.23
C PRO A 195 -2.63 -8.44 22.06
N ILE A 196 -3.33 -8.10 23.16
CA ILE A 196 -4.73 -7.63 23.09
C ILE A 196 -4.82 -6.25 22.43
N THR A 197 -3.89 -5.33 22.73
CA THR A 197 -3.86 -4.01 22.08
C THR A 197 -3.59 -4.13 20.59
N PHE A 198 -2.74 -5.08 20.19
CA PHE A 198 -2.51 -5.41 18.80
C PHE A 198 -3.78 -5.91 18.08
N MET A 199 -4.52 -6.84 18.70
CA MET A 199 -5.78 -7.34 18.15
C MET A 199 -6.82 -6.22 18.02
N ALA A 200 -6.97 -5.37 19.05
CA ALA A 200 -7.88 -4.23 19.03
C ALA A 200 -7.51 -3.20 17.96
N ALA A 201 -6.22 -2.82 17.87
CA ALA A 201 -5.71 -1.91 16.85
C ALA A 201 -5.91 -2.46 15.42
N THR A 202 -5.76 -3.77 15.25
CA THR A 202 -5.99 -4.43 13.95
C THR A 202 -7.45 -4.28 13.51
N VAL A 203 -8.41 -4.47 14.41
CA VAL A 203 -9.84 -4.26 14.10
C VAL A 203 -10.12 -2.78 13.84
N TRP A 204 -9.57 -1.88 14.66
CA TRP A 204 -9.75 -0.44 14.48
C TRP A 204 -9.32 0.06 13.10
N VAL A 205 -8.23 -0.46 12.59
CA VAL A 205 -7.73 -0.12 11.23
C VAL A 205 -8.61 -0.68 10.12
N ALA A 206 -9.33 -1.76 10.37
CA ALA A 206 -10.21 -2.40 9.38
C ALA A 206 -11.62 -1.79 9.31
N VAL A 207 -12.01 -0.94 10.27
CA VAL A 207 -13.33 -0.28 10.34
C VAL A 207 -13.28 1.13 9.77
#